data_359aa102fe8f8b19eb15908f3d62e79d
#
_entry.id   359aa102fe8f8b19eb15908f3d62e79d
#
_cell.length_a   1.000
_cell.length_b   1.000
_cell.length_c   1.000
_cell.angle_alpha   90.00
_cell.angle_beta   90.00
_cell.angle_gamma   90.00
#
_symmetry.space_group_name_H-M   'P 1'
#
loop_
_entity.id
_entity.type
_entity.pdbx_description
1 polymer ?
#
loop_
_entity_poly.entity_id
_entity_poly.type
_entity_poly.pdbx_seq_one_letter_code
_entity_poly.pdbx_strand_id
1 'polypeptide(L)'
;FRFPEPPRTGDTVISLEGVAKSYEDNFVYDNVDLKLYRGDHVALIGPNGAGKSTLMKLIAGKLKPDAGKISLGQNVTEAYYAQHQLEELNPANTVLAELDTVAAGWTTSEERRLLGAFLFHGDDVEKRVNVLSGGERARLALAKMLVSPDPLLLLDEPTNHLDIDSVDVLEKALVDFPGTIILISHDEHLVRAVANKVVDVRDHKVTVYDGDYDYFLFKLAELQAAAQEETSSKTVSSYGTSGARAVKSAGPEVGQAAGSSRNVKTKEQRRAEAEERNRRSRALRETKKRLDEVEAALTPAHKRYDELMTLMADEA
;
A
#
# COMPACT_ATOMS: atom_id res chain seq x y z
N PHE A 1 -15.22 9.48 17.04
CA PHE A 1 -14.05 9.99 17.79
C PHE A 1 -13.18 10.83 16.85
N ARG A 2 -12.75 12.00 17.28
CA ARG A 2 -11.83 12.84 16.50
C ARG A 2 -10.47 12.82 17.18
N PHE A 3 -9.42 12.41 16.48
CA PHE A 3 -8.08 12.40 17.02
C PHE A 3 -7.57 13.83 17.26
N PRO A 4 -6.68 14.05 18.26
CA PRO A 4 -5.98 15.30 18.39
C PRO A 4 -5.20 15.61 17.10
N GLU A 5 -5.15 16.89 16.74
CA GLU A 5 -4.36 17.28 15.58
C GLU A 5 -2.87 17.19 15.93
N PRO A 6 -2.04 16.54 15.11
CA PRO A 6 -0.59 16.52 15.33
C PRO A 6 0.00 17.93 15.17
N PRO A 7 1.17 18.18 15.76
CA PRO A 7 1.88 19.45 15.59
C PRO A 7 2.10 19.78 14.10
N ARG A 8 2.03 21.06 13.75
CA ARG A 8 2.30 21.49 12.37
C ARG A 8 3.75 21.25 12.01
N THR A 9 3.97 20.52 10.92
CA THR A 9 5.29 20.25 10.32
C THR A 9 5.57 21.18 9.14
N GLY A 10 6.81 21.16 8.66
CA GLY A 10 7.15 21.66 7.32
C GLY A 10 6.44 20.86 6.22
N ASP A 11 6.55 21.30 4.97
CA ASP A 11 5.89 20.60 3.85
C ASP A 11 6.56 19.27 3.53
N THR A 12 7.89 19.17 3.60
CA THR A 12 8.62 17.90 3.49
C THR A 12 8.67 17.23 4.85
N VAL A 13 8.16 16.01 4.93
CA VAL A 13 8.15 15.20 6.16
C VAL A 13 9.35 14.25 6.21
N ILE A 14 9.70 13.65 5.07
CA ILE A 14 10.82 12.72 4.95
C ILE A 14 11.59 13.02 3.67
N SER A 15 12.92 12.97 3.74
CA SER A 15 13.81 12.96 2.57
C SER A 15 14.88 11.88 2.74
N LEU A 16 14.94 10.97 1.77
CA LEU A 16 15.99 9.99 1.56
C LEU A 16 16.80 10.43 0.34
N GLU A 17 18.11 10.48 0.45
CA GLU A 17 19.02 10.91 -0.60
C GLU A 17 20.14 9.88 -0.75
N GLY A 18 20.14 9.15 -1.87
CA GLY A 18 21.15 8.14 -2.19
C GLY A 18 21.27 7.00 -1.18
N VAL A 19 20.17 6.61 -0.55
CA VAL A 19 20.19 5.64 0.54
C VAL A 19 20.48 4.24 0.03
N ALA A 20 21.51 3.60 0.63
CA ALA A 20 21.85 2.21 0.40
C ALA A 20 21.83 1.40 1.71
N LYS A 21 21.44 0.12 1.60
CA LYS A 21 21.45 -0.81 2.73
C LYS A 21 21.68 -2.24 2.28
N SER A 22 22.60 -2.93 3.00
CA SER A 22 22.89 -4.34 2.84
C SER A 22 22.92 -5.03 4.20
N TYR A 23 22.69 -6.33 4.22
CA TYR A 23 22.90 -7.22 5.36
C TYR A 23 23.86 -8.32 4.94
N GLU A 24 25.10 -8.26 5.41
CA GLU A 24 26.16 -9.20 4.99
C GLU A 24 26.24 -9.32 3.47
N ASP A 25 25.90 -10.49 2.90
CA ASP A 25 25.88 -10.72 1.45
C ASP A 25 24.52 -10.38 0.78
N ASN A 26 23.50 -10.00 1.57
CA ASN A 26 22.18 -9.69 1.04
C ASN A 26 22.00 -8.19 0.82
N PHE A 27 22.00 -7.83 -0.43
CA PHE A 27 21.78 -6.45 -0.89
C PHE A 27 20.28 -6.10 -0.88
N VAL A 28 19.89 -5.04 -0.16
CA VAL A 28 18.49 -4.64 -0.03
C VAL A 28 18.17 -3.43 -0.89
N TYR A 29 18.97 -2.37 -0.78
CA TYR A 29 18.76 -1.12 -1.51
C TYR A 29 20.06 -0.55 -2.06
N ASP A 30 19.96 0.07 -3.26
CA ASP A 30 21.03 0.84 -3.88
C ASP A 30 20.49 2.18 -4.36
N ASN A 31 21.06 3.26 -3.81
CA ASN A 31 20.79 4.62 -4.25
C ASN A 31 19.28 4.98 -4.27
N VAL A 32 18.60 4.79 -3.15
CA VAL A 32 17.19 5.14 -3.02
C VAL A 32 17.04 6.63 -2.71
N ASP A 33 16.27 7.31 -3.58
CA ASP A 33 15.78 8.66 -3.38
C ASP A 33 14.26 8.62 -3.16
N LEU A 34 13.79 9.24 -2.06
CA LEU A 34 12.37 9.30 -1.71
C LEU A 34 12.09 10.60 -0.97
N LYS A 35 11.05 11.32 -1.38
CA LYS A 35 10.51 12.47 -0.64
C LYS A 35 9.05 12.28 -0.38
N LEU A 36 8.64 12.46 0.89
CA LEU A 36 7.24 12.42 1.30
C LEU A 36 6.87 13.76 1.93
N TYR A 37 5.63 14.16 1.66
CA TYR A 37 5.11 15.44 2.04
C TYR A 37 4.03 15.29 3.12
N ARG A 38 3.73 16.40 3.78
CA ARG A 38 2.66 16.44 4.79
C ARG A 38 1.32 16.06 4.18
N GLY A 39 0.61 15.13 4.83
CA GLY A 39 -0.67 14.60 4.37
C GLY A 39 -0.55 13.48 3.34
N ASP A 40 0.67 13.04 3.01
CA ASP A 40 0.85 11.82 2.24
C ASP A 40 0.46 10.60 3.11
N HIS A 41 -0.51 9.84 2.66
CA HIS A 41 -0.85 8.52 3.18
C HIS A 41 -0.29 7.48 2.23
N VAL A 42 0.83 6.91 2.59
CA VAL A 42 1.66 6.07 1.70
C VAL A 42 1.47 4.61 2.01
N ALA A 43 1.10 3.79 1.03
CA ALA A 43 1.21 2.34 1.12
C ALA A 43 2.57 1.87 0.57
N LEU A 44 3.37 1.17 1.40
CA LEU A 44 4.57 0.46 0.94
C LEU A 44 4.18 -0.92 0.43
N ILE A 45 4.30 -1.14 -0.87
CA ILE A 45 3.91 -2.38 -1.55
C ILE A 45 5.15 -3.07 -2.13
N GLY A 46 5.05 -4.36 -2.33
CA GLY A 46 6.12 -5.18 -2.93
C GLY A 46 6.13 -6.60 -2.39
N PRO A 47 6.88 -7.52 -3.01
CA PRO A 47 6.94 -8.91 -2.58
C PRO A 47 7.52 -9.07 -1.17
N ASN A 48 7.28 -10.23 -0.56
CA ASN A 48 7.88 -10.54 0.74
C ASN A 48 9.40 -10.61 0.59
N GLY A 49 10.13 -10.04 1.55
CA GLY A 49 11.58 -9.95 1.50
C GLY A 49 12.14 -8.81 0.63
N ALA A 50 11.32 -8.01 -0.05
CA ALA A 50 11.78 -6.88 -0.88
C ALA A 50 12.42 -5.73 -0.08
N GLY A 51 12.27 -5.74 1.26
CA GLY A 51 12.89 -4.73 2.13
C GLY A 51 11.90 -3.71 2.72
N LYS A 52 10.57 -3.86 2.55
CA LYS A 52 9.56 -2.91 3.07
C LYS A 52 9.79 -2.54 4.54
N SER A 53 9.88 -3.53 5.43
CA SER A 53 10.15 -3.29 6.86
C SER A 53 11.57 -2.74 7.11
N THR A 54 12.54 -3.02 6.23
CA THR A 54 13.88 -2.40 6.29
C THR A 54 13.78 -0.90 6.01
N LEU A 55 13.03 -0.49 4.97
CA LEU A 55 12.80 0.93 4.66
C LEU A 55 12.11 1.64 5.81
N MET A 56 11.07 1.01 6.38
CA MET A 56 10.37 1.52 7.55
C MET A 56 11.31 1.75 8.75
N LYS A 57 12.17 0.76 9.07
CA LYS A 57 13.15 0.86 10.16
C LYS A 57 14.24 1.91 9.90
N LEU A 58 14.63 2.11 8.64
CA LEU A 58 15.53 3.18 8.23
C LEU A 58 14.91 4.55 8.47
N ILE A 59 13.65 4.74 8.07
CA ILE A 59 12.89 5.98 8.28
C ILE A 59 12.68 6.24 9.78
N ALA A 60 12.33 5.21 10.55
CA ALA A 60 12.18 5.28 12.00
C ALA A 60 13.51 5.44 12.77
N GLY A 61 14.64 5.63 12.12
CA GLY A 61 15.93 5.77 12.76
C GLY A 61 16.40 4.54 13.57
N LYS A 62 15.64 3.43 13.53
CA LYS A 62 15.97 2.17 14.22
C LYS A 62 17.09 1.38 13.51
N LEU A 63 17.36 1.74 12.25
CA LEU A 63 18.40 1.17 11.43
C LEU A 63 19.19 2.30 10.76
N LYS A 64 20.51 2.19 10.70
CA LYS A 64 21.37 3.15 9.99
C LYS A 64 21.55 2.71 8.54
N PRO A 65 21.50 3.64 7.57
CA PRO A 65 21.88 3.35 6.20
C PRO A 65 23.39 3.11 6.11
N ASP A 66 23.83 2.33 5.12
CA ASP A 66 25.26 2.09 4.86
C ASP A 66 25.84 3.22 4.01
N ALA A 67 25.01 3.86 3.17
CA ALA A 67 25.34 5.07 2.43
C ALA A 67 24.10 5.96 2.29
N GLY A 68 24.31 7.21 1.86
CA GLY A 68 23.26 8.20 1.70
C GLY A 68 22.86 8.86 3.01
N LYS A 69 21.75 9.60 2.95
CA LYS A 69 21.25 10.39 4.09
C LYS A 69 19.74 10.26 4.20
N ILE A 70 19.25 10.12 5.44
CA ILE A 70 17.83 10.20 5.78
C ILE A 70 17.65 11.40 6.68
N SER A 71 16.67 12.23 6.37
CA SER A 71 16.32 13.40 7.18
C SER A 71 14.82 13.50 7.35
N LEU A 72 14.38 13.74 8.59
CA LEU A 72 13.04 14.14 8.91
C LEU A 72 12.92 15.66 8.75
N GLY A 73 11.73 16.11 8.35
CA GLY A 73 11.42 17.52 8.21
C GLY A 73 11.39 18.26 9.53
N GLN A 74 11.21 19.59 9.44
CA GLN A 74 11.14 20.43 10.63
C GLN A 74 9.91 20.07 11.48
N ASN A 75 10.10 19.91 12.79
CA ASN A 75 9.07 19.53 13.76
C ASN A 75 8.38 18.18 13.45
N VAL A 76 9.04 17.28 12.74
CA VAL A 76 8.55 15.93 12.50
C VAL A 76 9.10 15.02 13.58
N THR A 77 8.18 14.41 14.32
CA THR A 77 8.40 13.26 15.18
C THR A 77 7.65 12.06 14.60
N GLU A 78 8.15 10.87 14.83
CA GLU A 78 7.58 9.64 14.29
C GLU A 78 7.09 8.70 15.40
N ALA A 79 5.90 8.15 15.23
CA ALA A 79 5.43 7.00 15.97
C ALA A 79 5.55 5.75 15.09
N TYR A 80 6.31 4.78 15.52
CA TYR A 80 6.52 3.53 14.81
C TYR A 80 5.78 2.39 15.47
N TYR A 81 4.72 1.88 14.84
CA TYR A 81 4.01 0.68 15.24
C TYR A 81 4.58 -0.54 14.50
N ALA A 82 5.18 -1.43 15.25
CA ALA A 82 5.67 -2.73 14.80
C ALA A 82 5.08 -3.84 15.67
N GLN A 83 5.08 -5.06 15.15
CA GLN A 83 4.54 -6.24 15.84
C GLN A 83 5.11 -6.43 17.27
N HIS A 84 6.32 -5.94 17.55
CA HIS A 84 6.95 -6.03 18.88
C HIS A 84 6.44 -5.01 19.91
N GLN A 85 5.65 -4.00 19.52
CA GLN A 85 5.14 -3.01 20.48
C GLN A 85 4.11 -3.57 21.47
N LEU A 86 3.56 -4.75 21.18
CA LEU A 86 2.72 -5.46 22.15
C LEU A 86 3.49 -5.86 23.41
N GLU A 87 4.81 -5.95 23.33
CA GLU A 87 5.72 -6.28 24.46
C GLU A 87 6.04 -5.05 25.32
N GLU A 88 5.81 -3.84 24.80
CA GLU A 88 6.06 -2.57 25.51
C GLU A 88 4.95 -2.20 26.50
N LEU A 89 3.78 -2.87 26.42
CA LEU A 89 2.68 -2.64 27.37
C LEU A 89 3.07 -3.17 28.76
N ASN A 90 2.83 -2.35 29.81
CA ASN A 90 3.08 -2.78 31.17
C ASN A 90 2.02 -3.79 31.66
N PRO A 91 2.37 -5.05 31.88
CA PRO A 91 1.43 -6.10 32.24
C PRO A 91 0.72 -5.87 33.60
N ALA A 92 1.25 -5.02 34.48
CA ALA A 92 0.70 -4.71 35.79
C ALA A 92 -0.37 -3.61 35.75
N ASN A 93 -0.37 -2.77 34.72
CA ASN A 93 -1.35 -1.68 34.57
C ASN A 93 -2.71 -2.21 34.17
N THR A 94 -3.77 -1.47 34.49
CA THR A 94 -5.07 -1.63 33.84
C THR A 94 -5.05 -1.01 32.45
N VAL A 95 -6.01 -1.36 31.58
CA VAL A 95 -6.16 -0.77 30.25
C VAL A 95 -6.20 0.76 30.32
N LEU A 96 -6.99 1.31 31.25
CA LEU A 96 -7.09 2.75 31.48
C LEU A 96 -5.78 3.34 31.98
N ALA A 97 -5.14 2.74 32.99
CA ALA A 97 -3.87 3.21 33.52
C ALA A 97 -2.73 3.13 32.51
N GLU A 98 -2.78 2.15 31.59
CA GLU A 98 -1.79 2.02 30.53
C GLU A 98 -1.96 3.13 29.48
N LEU A 99 -3.21 3.52 29.16
CA LEU A 99 -3.48 4.65 28.27
C LEU A 99 -3.06 5.97 28.89
N ASP A 100 -3.37 6.18 30.19
CA ASP A 100 -3.02 7.38 30.97
C ASP A 100 -1.52 7.70 30.94
N THR A 101 -0.66 6.67 30.79
CA THR A 101 0.79 6.87 30.68
C THR A 101 1.22 7.80 29.53
N VAL A 102 0.38 7.92 28.48
CA VAL A 102 0.65 8.73 27.28
C VAL A 102 -0.40 9.84 27.07
N ALA A 103 -1.50 9.82 27.83
CA ALA A 103 -2.64 10.72 27.68
C ALA A 103 -2.48 12.03 28.49
N ALA A 104 -1.30 12.63 28.50
CA ALA A 104 -1.01 13.82 29.26
C ALA A 104 -2.02 14.94 28.95
N GLY A 105 -2.75 15.40 29.98
CA GLY A 105 -3.75 16.46 29.87
C GLY A 105 -5.15 16.03 29.42
N TRP A 106 -5.35 14.75 29.18
CA TRP A 106 -6.68 14.21 28.90
C TRP A 106 -7.47 14.00 30.21
N THR A 107 -8.79 14.06 30.08
CA THR A 107 -9.68 13.66 31.16
C THR A 107 -9.97 12.17 31.06
N THR A 108 -10.25 11.52 32.18
CA THR A 108 -10.66 10.09 32.19
C THR A 108 -11.87 9.81 31.28
N SER A 109 -12.74 10.81 31.06
CA SER A 109 -13.87 10.68 30.11
C SER A 109 -13.41 10.63 28.66
N GLU A 110 -12.39 11.36 28.29
CA GLU A 110 -11.80 11.33 26.94
C GLU A 110 -11.08 10.00 26.71
N GLU A 111 -10.31 9.55 27.69
CA GLU A 111 -9.63 8.25 27.66
C GLU A 111 -10.62 7.10 27.49
N ARG A 112 -11.68 7.06 28.33
CA ARG A 112 -12.74 6.05 28.21
C ARG A 112 -13.48 6.11 26.88
N ARG A 113 -13.65 7.30 26.29
CA ARG A 113 -14.26 7.46 24.97
C ARG A 113 -13.36 6.91 23.87
N LEU A 114 -12.05 7.15 23.94
CA LEU A 114 -11.09 6.55 23.01
C LEU A 114 -11.09 5.03 23.16
N LEU A 115 -10.95 4.51 24.38
CA LEU A 115 -10.95 3.08 24.66
C LEU A 115 -12.25 2.43 24.16
N GLY A 116 -13.40 3.09 24.35
CA GLY A 116 -14.67 2.64 23.80
C GLY A 116 -14.70 2.56 22.28
N ALA A 117 -14.03 3.51 21.58
CA ALA A 117 -13.86 3.43 20.13
C ALA A 117 -12.99 2.23 19.72
N PHE A 118 -12.06 1.79 20.57
CA PHE A 118 -11.25 0.58 20.40
C PHE A 118 -11.87 -0.67 21.09
N LEU A 119 -13.19 -0.67 21.28
CA LEU A 119 -13.98 -1.79 21.78
C LEU A 119 -13.67 -2.22 23.22
N PHE A 120 -13.14 -1.33 24.06
CA PHE A 120 -13.04 -1.52 25.50
C PHE A 120 -14.23 -0.84 26.18
N HIS A 121 -15.22 -1.62 26.61
CA HIS A 121 -16.48 -1.10 27.17
C HIS A 121 -16.60 -1.42 28.65
N GLY A 122 -17.31 -0.57 29.40
CA GLY A 122 -17.65 -0.81 30.78
C GLY A 122 -16.44 -1.17 31.65
N ASP A 123 -16.46 -2.38 32.21
CA ASP A 123 -15.42 -2.90 33.10
C ASP A 123 -14.12 -3.36 32.35
N ASP A 124 -14.13 -3.43 31.03
CA ASP A 124 -12.95 -3.84 30.26
C ASP A 124 -11.76 -2.91 30.52
N VAL A 125 -12.03 -1.64 30.77
CA VAL A 125 -10.98 -0.63 31.01
C VAL A 125 -10.23 -0.86 32.33
N GLU A 126 -10.84 -1.61 33.26
CA GLU A 126 -10.25 -1.98 34.56
C GLU A 126 -9.49 -3.32 34.51
N LYS A 127 -9.59 -4.07 33.36
CA LYS A 127 -8.82 -5.29 33.18
C LYS A 127 -7.33 -4.97 33.14
N ARG A 128 -6.52 -5.85 33.71
CA ARG A 128 -5.06 -5.74 33.63
C ARG A 128 -4.57 -6.17 32.26
N VAL A 129 -3.52 -5.52 31.76
CA VAL A 129 -2.89 -5.83 30.47
C VAL A 129 -2.46 -7.29 30.35
N ASN A 130 -2.00 -7.90 31.45
CA ASN A 130 -1.56 -9.30 31.47
C ASN A 130 -2.68 -10.33 31.19
N VAL A 131 -3.96 -9.98 31.43
CA VAL A 131 -5.09 -10.87 31.16
C VAL A 131 -5.73 -10.65 29.80
N LEU A 132 -5.28 -9.63 29.05
CA LEU A 132 -5.79 -9.34 27.72
C LEU A 132 -5.35 -10.40 26.70
N SER A 133 -6.25 -10.70 25.76
CA SER A 133 -5.92 -11.47 24.55
C SER A 133 -4.92 -10.73 23.66
N GLY A 134 -4.34 -11.42 22.68
CA GLY A 134 -3.43 -10.80 21.70
C GLY A 134 -4.09 -9.64 20.97
N GLY A 135 -5.34 -9.81 20.50
CA GLY A 135 -6.09 -8.76 19.81
C GLY A 135 -6.41 -7.56 20.71
N GLU A 136 -6.84 -7.79 21.97
CA GLU A 136 -7.07 -6.71 22.93
C GLU A 136 -5.78 -5.91 23.20
N ARG A 137 -4.64 -6.58 23.33
CA ARG A 137 -3.33 -5.88 23.46
C ARG A 137 -2.98 -5.07 22.24
N ALA A 138 -3.24 -5.59 21.03
CA ALA A 138 -3.00 -4.86 19.79
C ALA A 138 -3.88 -3.59 19.72
N ARG A 139 -5.17 -3.68 20.05
CA ARG A 139 -6.08 -2.53 20.14
C ARG A 139 -5.60 -1.48 21.14
N LEU A 140 -5.15 -1.90 22.32
CA LEU A 140 -4.63 -1.00 23.34
C LEU A 140 -3.36 -0.29 22.86
N ALA A 141 -2.43 -1.01 22.24
CA ALA A 141 -1.20 -0.41 21.68
C ALA A 141 -1.51 0.62 20.58
N LEU A 142 -2.47 0.32 19.69
CA LEU A 142 -2.95 1.26 18.68
C LEU A 142 -3.62 2.48 19.31
N ALA A 143 -4.49 2.29 20.31
CA ALA A 143 -5.11 3.39 21.04
C ALA A 143 -4.06 4.29 21.67
N LYS A 144 -3.03 3.73 22.33
CA LYS A 144 -1.89 4.49 22.90
C LYS A 144 -1.18 5.35 21.87
N MET A 145 -0.89 4.81 20.69
CA MET A 145 -0.23 5.54 19.61
C MET A 145 -1.06 6.75 19.13
N LEU A 146 -2.39 6.62 19.13
CA LEU A 146 -3.29 7.65 18.61
C LEU A 146 -3.71 8.70 19.63
N VAL A 147 -3.37 8.53 20.90
CA VAL A 147 -3.60 9.52 21.98
C VAL A 147 -2.75 10.78 21.79
N SER A 148 -1.49 10.60 21.45
CA SER A 148 -0.54 11.69 21.22
C SER A 148 0.01 11.54 19.81
N PRO A 149 -0.75 11.96 18.79
CA PRO A 149 -0.39 11.66 17.41
C PRO A 149 0.86 12.43 17.03
N ASP A 150 1.92 11.69 16.75
CA ASP A 150 3.07 12.22 16.07
C ASP A 150 2.67 12.58 14.62
N PRO A 151 3.27 13.62 14.02
CA PRO A 151 2.97 14.02 12.65
C PRO A 151 3.21 12.94 11.60
N LEU A 152 4.02 11.94 11.92
CA LEU A 152 4.35 10.80 11.06
C LEU A 152 4.04 9.49 11.77
N LEU A 153 3.09 8.74 11.22
CA LEU A 153 2.78 7.37 11.67
C LEU A 153 3.42 6.36 10.73
N LEU A 154 4.16 5.43 11.30
CA LEU A 154 4.80 4.30 10.62
C LEU A 154 4.14 3.02 11.11
N LEU A 155 3.38 2.34 10.24
CA LEU A 155 2.55 1.19 10.59
C LEU A 155 3.02 -0.05 9.82
N ASP A 156 3.64 -1.00 10.51
CA ASP A 156 4.12 -2.26 9.92
C ASP A 156 3.16 -3.39 10.29
N GLU A 157 2.30 -3.79 9.34
CA GLU A 157 1.27 -4.82 9.46
C GLU A 157 0.33 -4.60 10.68
N PRO A 158 -0.34 -3.44 10.80
CA PRO A 158 -1.12 -3.10 11.98
C PRO A 158 -2.39 -3.94 12.13
N THR A 159 -2.85 -4.60 11.07
CA THR A 159 -4.03 -5.48 11.10
C THR A 159 -3.74 -6.88 11.62
N ASN A 160 -2.47 -7.25 11.76
CA ASN A 160 -2.11 -8.55 12.31
C ASN A 160 -2.64 -8.70 13.75
N HIS A 161 -3.33 -9.80 14.00
CA HIS A 161 -3.96 -10.14 15.27
C HIS A 161 -5.22 -9.32 15.65
N LEU A 162 -5.72 -8.46 14.75
CA LEU A 162 -6.99 -7.78 14.94
C LEU A 162 -8.16 -8.62 14.40
N ASP A 163 -9.29 -8.54 15.07
CA ASP A 163 -10.58 -8.97 14.54
C ASP A 163 -11.16 -7.95 13.56
N ILE A 164 -12.18 -8.32 12.81
CA ILE A 164 -12.78 -7.50 11.75
C ILE A 164 -13.26 -6.15 12.33
N ASP A 165 -13.93 -6.15 13.47
CA ASP A 165 -14.44 -4.94 14.11
C ASP A 165 -13.30 -3.98 14.49
N SER A 166 -12.16 -4.53 14.91
CA SER A 166 -10.97 -3.75 15.27
C SER A 166 -10.28 -3.17 14.04
N VAL A 167 -10.27 -3.88 12.91
CA VAL A 167 -9.77 -3.38 11.63
C VAL A 167 -10.61 -2.20 11.15
N ASP A 168 -11.95 -2.28 11.25
CA ASP A 168 -12.85 -1.19 10.89
C ASP A 168 -12.62 0.08 11.73
N VAL A 169 -12.34 -0.09 13.02
CA VAL A 169 -12.01 1.03 13.92
C VAL A 169 -10.67 1.66 13.52
N LEU A 170 -9.66 0.84 13.25
CA LEU A 170 -8.35 1.30 12.80
C LEU A 170 -8.45 2.04 11.46
N GLU A 171 -9.18 1.49 10.49
CA GLU A 171 -9.39 2.10 9.17
C GLU A 171 -9.98 3.51 9.30
N LYS A 172 -11.10 3.64 10.03
CA LYS A 172 -11.73 4.95 10.27
C LYS A 172 -10.78 5.93 10.93
N ALA A 173 -9.97 5.45 11.87
CA ALA A 173 -8.97 6.25 12.56
C ALA A 173 -7.90 6.78 11.60
N LEU A 174 -7.39 5.91 10.71
CA LEU A 174 -6.33 6.27 9.77
C LEU A 174 -6.83 7.14 8.61
N VAL A 175 -8.04 6.91 8.12
CA VAL A 175 -8.67 7.75 7.08
C VAL A 175 -8.84 9.20 7.55
N ASP A 176 -9.25 9.39 8.80
CA ASP A 176 -9.46 10.71 9.40
C ASP A 176 -8.16 11.35 9.93
N PHE A 177 -7.03 10.67 9.88
CA PHE A 177 -5.77 11.18 10.42
C PHE A 177 -5.19 12.31 9.57
N PRO A 178 -4.98 13.54 10.13
CA PRO A 178 -4.55 14.69 9.34
C PRO A 178 -3.03 14.78 9.13
N GLY A 179 -2.26 13.83 9.67
CA GLY A 179 -0.80 13.74 9.52
C GLY A 179 -0.35 12.97 8.28
N THR A 180 0.87 12.48 8.33
CA THR A 180 1.47 11.64 7.29
C THR A 180 1.53 10.19 7.77
N ILE A 181 1.16 9.26 6.90
CA ILE A 181 1.15 7.82 7.21
C ILE A 181 2.07 7.09 6.25
N ILE A 182 2.84 6.14 6.76
CA ILE A 182 3.46 5.09 5.97
C ILE A 182 2.95 3.75 6.48
N LEU A 183 2.25 3.01 5.62
CA LEU A 183 1.55 1.77 5.94
C LEU A 183 2.15 0.61 5.14
N ILE A 184 2.52 -0.47 5.82
CA ILE A 184 2.71 -1.79 5.23
C ILE A 184 1.52 -2.62 5.66
N SER A 185 0.76 -3.15 4.72
CA SER A 185 -0.34 -4.08 5.02
C SER A 185 -0.57 -5.04 3.87
N HIS A 186 -0.98 -6.26 4.21
CA HIS A 186 -1.51 -7.25 3.27
C HIS A 186 -3.02 -7.14 3.09
N ASP A 187 -3.68 -6.30 3.87
CA ASP A 187 -5.10 -6.00 3.76
C ASP A 187 -5.33 -4.95 2.66
N GLU A 188 -5.77 -5.42 1.49
CA GLU A 188 -6.05 -4.52 0.36
C GLU A 188 -7.18 -3.54 0.64
N HIS A 189 -8.15 -3.89 1.51
CA HIS A 189 -9.26 -3.00 1.86
C HIS A 189 -8.73 -1.80 2.62
N LEU A 190 -7.93 -2.04 3.66
CA LEU A 190 -7.29 -0.98 4.44
C LEU A 190 -6.39 -0.10 3.57
N VAL A 191 -5.58 -0.71 2.67
CA VAL A 191 -4.71 0.04 1.76
C VAL A 191 -5.52 0.95 0.84
N ARG A 192 -6.62 0.46 0.25
CA ARG A 192 -7.52 1.25 -0.62
C ARG A 192 -8.19 2.40 0.11
N ALA A 193 -8.60 2.16 1.35
CA ALA A 193 -9.30 3.17 2.14
C ALA A 193 -8.37 4.31 2.59
N VAL A 194 -7.12 3.99 2.93
CA VAL A 194 -6.20 4.94 3.58
C VAL A 194 -5.23 5.60 2.62
N ALA A 195 -4.67 4.84 1.64
CA ALA A 195 -3.55 5.32 0.84
C ALA A 195 -3.97 6.28 -0.29
N ASN A 196 -3.33 7.44 -0.34
CA ASN A 196 -3.40 8.38 -1.46
C ASN A 196 -2.13 8.37 -2.32
N LYS A 197 -1.12 7.60 -1.92
CA LYS A 197 0.16 7.43 -2.61
C LYS A 197 0.67 6.00 -2.41
N VAL A 198 1.28 5.43 -3.43
CA VAL A 198 1.88 4.09 -3.36
C VAL A 198 3.37 4.17 -3.62
N VAL A 199 4.13 3.45 -2.82
CA VAL A 199 5.58 3.26 -2.99
C VAL A 199 5.83 1.77 -3.19
N ASP A 200 6.17 1.40 -4.42
CA ASP A 200 6.50 0.02 -4.78
C ASP A 200 7.98 -0.25 -4.53
N VAL A 201 8.24 -1.26 -3.71
CA VAL A 201 9.57 -1.73 -3.35
C VAL A 201 9.81 -3.05 -4.06
N ARG A 202 10.62 -3.02 -5.11
CA ARG A 202 10.86 -4.18 -5.97
C ARG A 202 12.25 -4.13 -6.60
N ASP A 203 12.90 -5.27 -6.71
CA ASP A 203 14.20 -5.38 -7.39
C ASP A 203 15.24 -4.36 -6.89
N HIS A 204 15.34 -4.21 -5.57
CA HIS A 204 16.24 -3.27 -4.89
C HIS A 204 15.98 -1.79 -5.17
N LYS A 205 14.85 -1.47 -5.78
CA LYS A 205 14.44 -0.10 -6.15
C LYS A 205 13.17 0.31 -5.45
N VAL A 206 13.00 1.60 -5.34
CA VAL A 206 11.80 2.23 -4.79
C VAL A 206 11.20 3.10 -5.88
N THR A 207 9.95 2.83 -6.24
CA THR A 207 9.22 3.60 -7.26
C THR A 207 7.99 4.22 -6.63
N VAL A 208 7.81 5.53 -6.82
CA VAL A 208 6.68 6.29 -6.27
C VAL A 208 5.59 6.42 -7.32
N TYR A 209 4.36 6.13 -6.93
CA TYR A 209 3.15 6.36 -7.71
C TYR A 209 2.30 7.40 -6.97
N ASP A 210 2.18 8.59 -7.55
CA ASP A 210 1.35 9.68 -7.03
C ASP A 210 -0.11 9.40 -7.41
N GLY A 211 -0.78 8.60 -6.60
CA GLY A 211 -2.15 8.14 -6.79
C GLY A 211 -2.50 7.03 -5.80
N ASP A 212 -3.78 6.69 -5.75
CA ASP A 212 -4.32 5.64 -4.90
C ASP A 212 -3.90 4.23 -5.36
N TYR A 213 -4.35 3.21 -4.61
CA TYR A 213 -4.03 1.83 -4.90
C TYR A 213 -4.58 1.35 -6.26
N ASP A 214 -5.74 1.86 -6.68
CA ASP A 214 -6.34 1.49 -7.98
C ASP A 214 -5.56 2.09 -9.15
N TYR A 215 -5.07 3.32 -9.00
CA TYR A 215 -4.15 3.93 -9.96
C TYR A 215 -2.84 3.13 -10.08
N PHE A 216 -2.28 2.67 -8.95
CA PHE A 216 -1.10 1.80 -8.96
C PHE A 216 -1.36 0.50 -9.73
N LEU A 217 -2.48 -0.20 -9.46
CA LEU A 217 -2.83 -1.44 -10.17
C LEU A 217 -3.00 -1.22 -11.68
N PHE A 218 -3.64 -0.11 -12.05
CA PHE A 218 -3.78 0.28 -13.46
C PHE A 218 -2.40 0.47 -14.12
N LYS A 219 -1.49 1.21 -13.48
CA LYS A 219 -0.13 1.44 -13.98
C LYS A 219 0.69 0.16 -14.06
N LEU A 220 0.56 -0.72 -13.08
CA LEU A 220 1.24 -2.02 -13.09
C LEU A 220 0.77 -2.89 -14.27
N ALA A 221 -0.53 -2.93 -14.54
CA ALA A 221 -1.09 -3.66 -15.67
C ALA A 221 -0.62 -3.08 -17.01
N GLU A 222 -0.51 -1.76 -17.13
CA GLU A 222 0.01 -1.08 -18.33
C GLU A 222 1.48 -1.45 -18.60
N LEU A 223 2.32 -1.43 -17.56
CA LEU A 223 3.73 -1.82 -17.65
C LEU A 223 3.90 -3.30 -18.01
N GLN A 224 3.09 -4.19 -17.45
CA GLN A 224 3.11 -5.61 -17.78
C GLN A 224 2.68 -5.89 -19.23
N ALA A 225 1.68 -5.17 -19.74
CA ALA A 225 1.25 -5.27 -21.12
C ALA A 225 2.35 -4.80 -22.08
N ALA A 226 3.01 -3.68 -21.79
CA ALA A 226 4.12 -3.17 -22.59
C ALA A 226 5.32 -4.14 -22.62
N ALA A 227 5.67 -4.74 -21.47
CA ALA A 227 6.75 -5.74 -21.40
C ALA A 227 6.45 -7.01 -22.19
N GLN A 228 5.18 -7.44 -22.26
CA GLN A 228 4.76 -8.58 -23.08
C GLN A 228 4.81 -8.28 -24.57
N GLU A 229 4.51 -7.05 -24.99
CA GLU A 229 4.63 -6.63 -26.39
C GLU A 229 6.10 -6.59 -26.86
N GLU A 230 7.02 -6.15 -26.02
CA GLU A 230 8.46 -6.14 -26.32
C GLU A 230 9.04 -7.56 -26.42
N THR A 231 8.64 -8.48 -25.56
CA THR A 231 9.08 -9.88 -25.61
C THR A 231 8.54 -10.60 -26.84
N SER A 232 7.31 -10.32 -27.24
CA SER A 232 6.70 -10.87 -28.45
C SER A 232 7.37 -10.35 -29.73
N SER A 233 7.80 -9.10 -29.75
CA SER A 233 8.47 -8.51 -30.92
C SER A 233 9.91 -9.04 -31.11
N LYS A 234 10.62 -9.36 -30.03
CA LYS A 234 11.97 -9.96 -30.08
C LYS A 234 11.97 -11.40 -30.55
N THR A 235 10.93 -12.16 -30.27
CA THR A 235 10.80 -13.57 -30.69
C THR A 235 10.53 -13.70 -32.18
N VAL A 236 9.86 -12.73 -32.80
CA VAL A 236 9.59 -12.73 -34.27
C VAL A 236 10.82 -12.34 -35.11
N SER A 237 11.79 -11.60 -34.51
CA SER A 237 13.02 -11.21 -35.22
C SER A 237 14.09 -12.28 -35.30
N SER A 238 13.98 -13.39 -34.57
CA SER A 238 15.00 -14.46 -34.53
C SER A 238 14.75 -15.62 -35.50
N TYR A 239 13.63 -15.65 -36.23
CA TYR A 239 13.28 -16.72 -37.20
C TYR A 239 13.40 -16.33 -38.66
N GLY A 240 14.13 -15.32 -39.00
CA GLY A 240 14.20 -14.80 -40.38
C GLY A 240 15.59 -14.54 -40.94
N THR A 241 16.55 -15.48 -40.86
CA THR A 241 17.75 -15.44 -41.77
C THR A 241 18.36 -16.82 -41.91
N SER A 242 17.86 -17.60 -42.83
CA SER A 242 18.72 -18.56 -43.54
C SER A 242 18.15 -18.82 -44.93
N GLY A 243 18.81 -18.33 -45.93
CA GLY A 243 18.84 -18.90 -47.29
C GLY A 243 18.13 -18.13 -48.37
N ALA A 244 18.84 -17.25 -49.07
CA ALA A 244 18.87 -17.29 -50.54
C ALA A 244 19.98 -16.38 -51.11
N ARG A 245 20.68 -16.95 -52.00
CA ARG A 245 21.92 -16.60 -52.68
C ARG A 245 21.73 -15.53 -53.75
N ALA A 246 22.79 -14.74 -53.97
CA ALA A 246 22.99 -13.62 -54.90
C ALA A 246 22.54 -13.79 -56.36
N VAL A 247 22.10 -12.70 -56.99
CA VAL A 247 22.52 -12.31 -58.37
C VAL A 247 22.65 -10.78 -58.46
N LYS A 248 23.75 -10.34 -59.09
CA LYS A 248 24.17 -8.96 -59.42
C LYS A 248 23.37 -8.36 -60.57
N SER A 249 23.09 -7.05 -60.56
CA SER A 249 23.44 -6.13 -61.69
C SER A 249 23.14 -4.66 -61.31
N ALA A 250 24.18 -3.87 -61.50
CA ALA A 250 24.37 -2.49 -62.01
C ALA A 250 23.29 -1.40 -61.83
N GLY A 251 23.76 -0.25 -61.28
CA GLY A 251 23.09 1.05 -61.12
C GLY A 251 22.88 1.81 -62.45
N PRO A 252 22.70 3.15 -62.49
CA PRO A 252 23.10 4.19 -61.53
C PRO A 252 22.04 5.32 -61.24
N GLU A 253 22.33 6.09 -60.20
CA GLU A 253 22.19 7.55 -59.95
C GLU A 253 20.88 8.36 -59.95
N VAL A 254 20.85 9.22 -58.93
CA VAL A 254 20.41 10.62 -58.74
C VAL A 254 19.00 10.90 -58.23
N GLY A 255 18.95 11.62 -57.07
CA GLY A 255 17.83 12.48 -56.75
C GLY A 255 17.45 12.58 -55.24
N GLN A 256 17.91 13.65 -54.61
CA GLN A 256 17.53 14.10 -53.25
C GLN A 256 16.02 14.37 -53.14
N ALA A 257 15.42 13.98 -52.00
CA ALA A 257 14.49 14.85 -51.28
C ALA A 257 14.08 14.22 -49.93
N ALA A 258 14.19 15.02 -48.88
CA ALA A 258 13.73 14.73 -47.54
C ALA A 258 12.20 14.55 -47.49
N GLY A 259 11.72 13.47 -46.84
CA GLY A 259 10.31 13.25 -46.67
C GLY A 259 10.06 12.29 -45.48
N SER A 260 9.52 12.84 -44.42
CA SER A 260 8.99 12.18 -43.24
C SER A 260 8.30 10.84 -43.55
N SER A 261 8.92 9.73 -43.17
CA SER A 261 8.34 8.39 -43.30
C SER A 261 7.29 8.16 -42.20
N ARG A 262 6.03 8.44 -42.51
CA ARG A 262 4.89 7.88 -41.79
C ARG A 262 4.87 6.37 -42.04
N ASN A 263 5.12 5.59 -40.99
CA ASN A 263 5.08 4.14 -41.01
C ASN A 263 3.64 3.68 -41.36
N VAL A 264 3.37 3.40 -42.64
CA VAL A 264 2.05 2.94 -43.11
C VAL A 264 1.95 1.45 -42.83
N LYS A 265 1.24 1.08 -41.75
CA LYS A 265 0.95 -0.31 -41.41
C LYS A 265 0.32 -1.07 -42.59
N THR A 266 0.81 -2.27 -42.85
CA THR A 266 0.30 -3.11 -43.94
C THR A 266 -1.16 -3.54 -43.65
N LYS A 267 -1.89 -3.92 -44.72
CA LYS A 267 -3.29 -4.37 -44.63
C LYS A 267 -3.45 -5.58 -43.70
N GLU A 268 -2.46 -6.46 -43.66
CA GLU A 268 -2.42 -7.64 -42.79
C GLU A 268 -2.22 -7.27 -41.32
N GLN A 269 -1.34 -6.30 -41.02
CA GLN A 269 -1.13 -5.81 -39.65
C GLN A 269 -2.41 -5.16 -39.08
N ARG A 270 -3.11 -4.37 -39.88
CA ARG A 270 -4.40 -3.76 -39.46
C ARG A 270 -5.48 -4.82 -39.20
N ARG A 271 -5.47 -5.91 -39.98
CA ARG A 271 -6.41 -7.02 -39.80
C ARG A 271 -6.12 -7.82 -38.55
N ALA A 272 -4.86 -8.13 -38.27
CA ALA A 272 -4.41 -8.80 -37.05
C ALA A 272 -4.72 -7.97 -35.78
N GLU A 273 -4.44 -6.66 -35.81
CA GLU A 273 -4.79 -5.74 -34.70
C GLU A 273 -6.33 -5.66 -34.48
N ALA A 274 -7.12 -5.67 -35.54
CA ALA A 274 -8.57 -5.67 -35.43
C ALA A 274 -9.10 -7.00 -34.85
N GLU A 275 -8.53 -8.13 -35.24
CA GLU A 275 -8.90 -9.45 -34.72
C GLU A 275 -8.51 -9.59 -33.23
N GLU A 276 -7.33 -9.09 -32.86
CA GLU A 276 -6.88 -9.10 -31.48
C GLU A 276 -7.73 -8.19 -30.59
N ARG A 277 -8.06 -6.98 -31.07
CA ARG A 277 -8.99 -6.09 -30.36
C ARG A 277 -10.38 -6.72 -30.17
N ASN A 278 -10.89 -7.43 -31.18
CA ASN A 278 -12.15 -8.14 -31.09
C ASN A 278 -12.07 -9.32 -30.12
N ARG A 279 -10.94 -10.03 -30.06
CA ARG A 279 -10.71 -11.12 -29.11
C ARG A 279 -10.67 -10.61 -27.66
N ARG A 280 -9.95 -9.48 -27.41
CA ARG A 280 -9.92 -8.82 -26.10
C ARG A 280 -11.32 -8.32 -25.68
N SER A 281 -12.06 -7.74 -26.61
CA SER A 281 -13.43 -7.27 -26.35
C SER A 281 -14.41 -8.42 -26.04
N ARG A 282 -14.24 -9.59 -26.65
CA ARG A 282 -15.03 -10.80 -26.34
C ARG A 282 -14.67 -11.35 -24.97
N ALA A 283 -13.38 -11.47 -24.65
CA ALA A 283 -12.91 -11.92 -23.33
C ALA A 283 -13.42 -11.01 -22.20
N LEU A 284 -13.35 -9.69 -22.41
CA LEU A 284 -13.87 -8.71 -21.43
C LEU A 284 -15.39 -8.82 -21.22
N ARG A 285 -16.15 -9.07 -22.28
CA ARG A 285 -17.61 -9.30 -22.18
C ARG A 285 -17.93 -10.60 -21.44
N GLU A 286 -17.12 -11.63 -21.64
CA GLU A 286 -17.32 -12.93 -20.99
C GLU A 286 -17.00 -12.87 -19.50
N THR A 287 -15.91 -12.17 -19.13
CA THR A 287 -15.57 -11.93 -17.72
C THR A 287 -16.62 -11.05 -17.03
N LYS A 288 -17.11 -9.98 -17.69
CA LYS A 288 -18.18 -9.15 -17.16
C LYS A 288 -19.48 -9.96 -16.96
N LYS A 289 -19.83 -10.82 -17.91
CA LYS A 289 -21.02 -11.68 -17.79
C LYS A 289 -20.90 -12.65 -16.61
N ARG A 290 -19.71 -13.24 -16.38
CA ARG A 290 -19.44 -14.08 -15.20
C ARG A 290 -19.52 -13.31 -13.90
N LEU A 291 -19.04 -12.07 -13.88
CA LEU A 291 -19.16 -11.18 -12.71
C LEU A 291 -20.63 -10.92 -12.40
N ASP A 292 -21.42 -10.51 -13.41
CA ASP A 292 -22.85 -10.24 -13.25
C ASP A 292 -23.62 -11.51 -12.78
N GLU A 293 -23.23 -12.71 -13.25
CA GLU A 293 -23.79 -14.00 -12.81
C GLU A 293 -23.45 -14.32 -11.33
N VAL A 294 -22.22 -14.02 -10.88
CA VAL A 294 -21.79 -14.20 -9.49
C VAL A 294 -22.48 -13.19 -8.57
N GLU A 295 -22.60 -11.93 -8.97
CA GLU A 295 -23.33 -10.90 -8.22
C GLU A 295 -24.82 -11.24 -8.10
N ALA A 296 -25.43 -11.73 -9.19
CA ALA A 296 -26.83 -12.18 -9.16
C ALA A 296 -27.04 -13.41 -8.24
N ALA A 297 -26.05 -14.28 -8.13
CA ALA A 297 -26.09 -15.43 -7.21
C ALA A 297 -25.85 -15.05 -5.73
N LEU A 298 -25.04 -14.01 -5.49
CA LEU A 298 -24.76 -13.48 -4.15
C LEU A 298 -25.91 -12.67 -3.54
N THR A 299 -26.67 -11.94 -4.38
CA THR A 299 -27.77 -11.09 -3.95
C THR A 299 -28.82 -11.82 -3.08
N PRO A 300 -29.32 -13.04 -3.43
CA PRO A 300 -30.27 -13.76 -2.58
C PRO A 300 -29.62 -14.29 -1.29
N ALA A 301 -28.32 -14.59 -1.29
CA ALA A 301 -27.60 -15.02 -0.09
C ALA A 301 -27.44 -13.86 0.92
N HIS A 302 -27.09 -12.66 0.45
CA HIS A 302 -27.05 -11.44 1.27
C HIS A 302 -28.44 -11.12 1.85
N LYS A 303 -29.49 -11.18 1.04
CA LYS A 303 -30.85 -10.94 1.53
C LYS A 303 -31.25 -11.92 2.63
N ARG A 304 -30.88 -13.18 2.50
CA ARG A 304 -31.15 -14.21 3.50
C ARG A 304 -30.35 -14.04 4.77
N TYR A 305 -29.12 -13.57 4.63
CA TYR A 305 -28.26 -13.20 5.76
C TYR A 305 -28.87 -12.01 6.55
N ASP A 306 -29.32 -10.96 5.86
CA ASP A 306 -29.96 -9.79 6.48
C ASP A 306 -31.28 -10.18 7.18
N GLU A 307 -32.09 -11.07 6.56
CA GLU A 307 -33.32 -11.60 7.17
C GLU A 307 -33.02 -12.38 8.45
N LEU A 308 -31.96 -13.22 8.48
CA LEU A 308 -31.54 -13.97 9.65
C LEU A 308 -30.99 -13.05 10.76
N MET A 309 -30.22 -12.05 10.41
CA MET A 309 -29.69 -11.06 11.36
C MET A 309 -30.83 -10.25 12.01
N THR A 310 -31.87 -9.89 11.23
CA THR A 310 -33.06 -9.19 11.75
C THR A 310 -33.85 -10.08 12.72
N LEU A 311 -34.05 -11.35 12.39
CA LEU A 311 -34.72 -12.31 13.27
C LEU A 311 -33.94 -12.56 14.59
N MET A 312 -32.62 -12.60 14.55
CA MET A 312 -31.78 -12.76 15.75
C MET A 312 -31.80 -11.50 16.63
N ALA A 313 -32.01 -10.31 16.03
CA ALA A 313 -32.10 -9.06 16.78
C ALA A 313 -33.46 -8.89 17.49
N ASP A 314 -34.54 -9.51 16.97
CA ASP A 314 -35.89 -9.47 17.57
C ASP A 314 -36.09 -10.50 18.71
N GLU A 315 -35.16 -11.46 18.87
CA GLU A 315 -35.22 -12.48 19.97
C GLU A 315 -34.28 -12.14 21.16
N ALA A 316 -33.56 -11.01 21.13
CA ALA A 316 -32.67 -10.54 22.20
C ALA A 316 -33.28 -9.34 22.95
#